data_8ba3c2e95c980a4adffac38d7a662fa9
#
_entry.id   8ba3c2e95c980a4adffac38d7a662fa9
#
_cell.length_a   1.000
_cell.length_b   1.000
_cell.length_c   1.000
_cell.angle_alpha   90.00
_cell.angle_beta   90.00
_cell.angle_gamma   90.00
#
_symmetry.space_group_name_H-M   'P 1'
#
loop_
_entity.id
_entity.type
_entity.pdbx_description
1 polymer ?
#
loop_
_entity_poly.entity_id
_entity_poly.type
_entity_poly.pdbx_seq_one_letter_code
_entity_poly.pdbx_strand_id
1 'polypeptide(L)'
;LTGRVAIVTGGASGIGRGIVASLREAGATVIIADIDLDHATATAKELGASAIRVDVTDRASVKDMYRQVTAEHGGFDIVCSNAGVFPNCPLAEMTDDKWEAMFAINTHGTFKVVQEAFPYLKQRRYGRIVITTSITGSHTGFPGWAHYGASKAAQQGFMRSAALEVARDGITINGVLP
;
A
#
# COMPACT_ATOMS: atom_id res chain seq x y z
N LEU A 1 10.79 16.26 2.40
CA LEU A 1 9.84 15.62 3.35
C LEU A 1 10.43 15.51 4.78
N THR A 2 11.39 16.38 5.09
CA THR A 2 12.03 16.39 6.42
C THR A 2 10.99 16.49 7.55
N GLY A 3 11.13 15.63 8.56
CA GLY A 3 10.20 15.54 9.69
C GLY A 3 8.89 14.77 9.40
N ARG A 4 8.71 14.23 8.18
CA ARG A 4 7.58 13.37 7.83
C ARG A 4 7.91 11.90 8.02
N VAL A 5 6.94 11.15 8.48
CA VAL A 5 7.01 9.69 8.65
C VAL A 5 6.15 9.03 7.57
N ALA A 6 6.74 8.09 6.82
CA ALA A 6 6.10 7.40 5.72
C ALA A 6 6.13 5.87 5.92
N ILE A 7 5.04 5.20 5.60
CA ILE A 7 4.91 3.75 5.62
C ILE A 7 4.70 3.28 4.18
N VAL A 8 5.47 2.27 3.74
CA VAL A 8 5.37 1.68 2.40
C VAL A 8 5.08 0.19 2.53
N THR A 9 3.87 -0.23 2.18
CA THR A 9 3.54 -1.67 2.16
C THR A 9 4.10 -2.33 0.90
N GLY A 10 4.62 -3.56 1.03
CA GLY A 10 5.37 -4.22 -0.05
C GLY A 10 6.65 -3.47 -0.41
N GLY A 11 7.28 -2.84 0.59
CA GLY A 11 8.44 -1.97 0.39
C GLY A 11 9.78 -2.68 0.26
N ALA A 12 9.84 -4.00 0.47
CA ALA A 12 11.08 -4.75 0.43
C ALA A 12 11.67 -4.89 -0.99
N SER A 13 10.85 -4.83 -2.04
CA SER A 13 11.29 -5.10 -3.41
C SER A 13 10.59 -4.24 -4.47
N GLY A 14 11.03 -4.35 -5.72
CA GLY A 14 10.37 -3.80 -6.90
C GLY A 14 10.03 -2.32 -6.79
N ILE A 15 8.79 -1.96 -7.16
CA ILE A 15 8.28 -0.59 -7.11
C ILE A 15 8.30 -0.06 -5.68
N GLY A 16 7.92 -0.88 -4.69
CA GLY A 16 7.92 -0.49 -3.29
C GLY A 16 9.31 -0.05 -2.79
N ARG A 17 10.36 -0.80 -3.13
CA ARG A 17 11.74 -0.41 -2.81
C ARG A 17 12.14 0.92 -3.48
N GLY A 18 11.71 1.13 -4.71
CA GLY A 18 11.91 2.42 -5.40
C GLY A 18 11.22 3.58 -4.69
N ILE A 19 9.97 3.38 -4.22
CA ILE A 19 9.24 4.37 -3.42
C ILE A 19 9.99 4.68 -2.12
N VAL A 20 10.47 3.66 -1.41
CA VAL A 20 11.26 3.84 -0.18
C VAL A 20 12.50 4.69 -0.44
N ALA A 21 13.27 4.36 -1.47
CA ALA A 21 14.48 5.11 -1.84
C ALA A 21 14.16 6.60 -2.11
N SER A 22 13.15 6.89 -2.93
CA SER A 22 12.74 8.25 -3.26
C SER A 22 12.24 9.05 -2.06
N LEU A 23 11.48 8.42 -1.15
CA LEU A 23 11.01 9.07 0.07
C LEU A 23 12.16 9.35 1.04
N ARG A 24 13.14 8.45 1.14
CA ARG A 24 14.37 8.66 1.94
C ARG A 24 15.20 9.80 1.38
N GLU A 25 15.42 9.83 0.07
CA GLU A 25 16.12 10.93 -0.61
C GLU A 25 15.43 12.28 -0.37
N ALA A 26 14.09 12.29 -0.35
CA ALA A 26 13.30 13.47 -0.02
C ALA A 26 13.32 13.85 1.49
N GLY A 27 14.06 13.11 2.34
CA GLY A 27 14.25 13.41 3.76
C GLY A 27 13.18 12.87 4.71
N ALA A 28 12.32 11.96 4.26
CA ALA A 28 11.35 11.32 5.15
C ALA A 28 11.99 10.23 6.02
N THR A 29 11.45 10.02 7.21
CA THR A 29 11.64 8.76 7.95
C THR A 29 10.73 7.71 7.32
N VAL A 30 11.27 6.60 6.84
CA VAL A 30 10.51 5.59 6.09
C VAL A 30 10.50 4.26 6.81
N ILE A 31 9.33 3.66 6.90
CA ILE A 31 9.10 2.32 7.42
C ILE A 31 8.70 1.41 6.25
N ILE A 32 9.48 0.37 6.01
CA ILE A 32 9.19 -0.70 5.08
C ILE A 32 8.26 -1.69 5.79
N ALA A 33 7.04 -1.82 5.32
CA ALA A 33 6.08 -2.77 5.84
C ALA A 33 5.89 -3.90 4.83
N ASP A 34 6.32 -5.12 5.17
CA ASP A 34 6.31 -6.25 4.25
C ASP A 34 5.93 -7.56 4.98
N ILE A 35 5.44 -8.54 4.24
CA ILE A 35 5.14 -9.86 4.78
C ILE A 35 6.44 -10.65 5.06
N ASP A 36 7.47 -10.40 4.24
CA ASP A 36 8.82 -10.94 4.40
C ASP A 36 9.68 -9.96 5.21
N LEU A 37 9.70 -10.14 6.52
CA LEU A 37 10.45 -9.28 7.44
C LEU A 37 11.96 -9.34 7.21
N ASP A 38 12.50 -10.49 6.86
CA ASP A 38 13.94 -10.65 6.65
C ASP A 38 14.40 -9.84 5.43
N HIS A 39 13.67 -9.93 4.32
CA HIS A 39 13.92 -9.13 3.13
C HIS A 39 13.69 -7.64 3.39
N ALA A 40 12.62 -7.28 4.11
CA ALA A 40 12.37 -5.88 4.50
C ALA A 40 13.50 -5.30 5.36
N THR A 41 14.04 -6.09 6.30
CA THR A 41 15.14 -5.68 7.17
C THR A 41 16.43 -5.47 6.37
N ALA A 42 16.75 -6.36 5.44
CA ALA A 42 17.92 -6.20 4.56
C ALA A 42 17.80 -4.92 3.72
N THR A 43 16.66 -4.70 3.07
CA THR A 43 16.40 -3.49 2.27
C THR A 43 16.40 -2.22 3.13
N ALA A 44 15.84 -2.28 4.33
CA ALA A 44 15.84 -1.16 5.27
C ALA A 44 17.27 -0.74 5.67
N LYS A 45 18.13 -1.70 5.93
CA LYS A 45 19.56 -1.46 6.24
C LYS A 45 20.27 -0.75 5.08
N GLU A 46 20.03 -1.17 3.85
CA GLU A 46 20.63 -0.57 2.65
C GLU A 46 20.15 0.88 2.43
N LEU A 47 18.87 1.15 2.65
CA LEU A 47 18.23 2.43 2.34
C LEU A 47 18.15 3.39 3.55
N GLY A 48 18.66 3.00 4.72
CA GLY A 48 18.55 3.80 5.93
C GLY A 48 17.11 3.98 6.42
N ALA A 49 16.28 2.97 6.26
CA ALA A 49 14.87 2.89 6.69
C ALA A 49 14.71 1.95 7.89
N SER A 50 13.51 1.84 8.43
CA SER A 50 13.11 0.81 9.39
C SER A 50 12.25 -0.25 8.70
N ALA A 51 12.12 -1.43 9.29
CA ALA A 51 11.29 -2.52 8.77
C ALA A 51 10.30 -3.02 9.81
N ILE A 52 9.10 -3.39 9.36
CA ILE A 52 8.07 -4.02 10.18
C ILE A 52 7.36 -5.10 9.37
N ARG A 53 6.98 -6.20 10.03
CA ARG A 53 6.17 -7.23 9.40
C ARG A 53 4.72 -6.80 9.28
N VAL A 54 4.13 -6.97 8.09
CA VAL A 54 2.68 -6.81 7.87
C VAL A 54 2.16 -7.82 6.87
N ASP A 55 1.04 -8.45 7.20
CA ASP A 55 0.19 -9.14 6.23
C ASP A 55 -1.02 -8.26 5.95
N VAL A 56 -1.09 -7.70 4.75
CA VAL A 56 -2.19 -6.80 4.36
C VAL A 56 -3.53 -7.53 4.23
N THR A 57 -3.52 -8.86 4.15
CA THR A 57 -4.74 -9.68 4.13
C THR A 57 -5.33 -9.87 5.53
N ASP A 58 -4.54 -9.65 6.59
CA ASP A 58 -4.97 -9.71 7.98
C ASP A 58 -5.14 -8.30 8.58
N ARG A 59 -6.37 -7.97 8.94
CA ARG A 59 -6.69 -6.67 9.55
C ARG A 59 -6.00 -6.47 10.90
N ALA A 60 -5.83 -7.51 11.70
CA ALA A 60 -5.14 -7.41 12.98
C ALA A 60 -3.68 -7.05 12.77
N SER A 61 -3.01 -7.67 11.80
CA SER A 61 -1.64 -7.34 11.40
C SER A 61 -1.51 -5.87 10.95
N VAL A 62 -2.45 -5.37 10.15
CA VAL A 62 -2.45 -3.96 9.71
C VAL A 62 -2.63 -3.00 10.88
N LYS A 63 -3.54 -3.29 11.81
CA LYS A 63 -3.73 -2.49 13.04
C LYS A 63 -2.47 -2.46 13.91
N ASP A 64 -1.85 -3.62 14.09
CA ASP A 64 -0.63 -3.74 14.89
C ASP A 64 0.53 -2.95 14.27
N MET A 65 0.70 -2.99 12.96
CA MET A 65 1.68 -2.15 12.24
C MET A 65 1.49 -0.67 12.58
N TYR A 66 0.28 -0.12 12.43
CA TYR A 66 0.03 1.30 12.72
C TYR A 66 0.22 1.66 14.19
N ARG A 67 -0.15 0.77 15.11
CA ARG A 67 0.07 0.94 16.54
C ARG A 67 1.55 1.02 16.87
N GLN A 68 2.37 0.10 16.33
CA GLN A 68 3.82 0.07 16.57
C GLN A 68 4.50 1.31 15.98
N VAL A 69 4.21 1.66 14.72
CA VAL A 69 4.77 2.87 14.09
C VAL A 69 4.39 4.12 14.87
N THR A 70 3.16 4.20 15.38
CA THR A 70 2.73 5.35 16.17
C THR A 70 3.45 5.43 17.52
N ALA A 71 3.68 4.29 18.18
CA ALA A 71 4.41 4.24 19.45
C ALA A 71 5.89 4.63 19.27
N GLU A 72 6.53 4.20 18.18
CA GLU A 72 7.95 4.43 17.94
C GLU A 72 8.27 5.82 17.38
N HIS A 73 7.39 6.36 16.53
CA HIS A 73 7.63 7.59 15.77
C HIS A 73 6.67 8.74 16.12
N GLY A 74 5.77 8.55 17.09
CA GLY A 74 4.76 9.56 17.46
C GLY A 74 3.65 9.73 16.40
N GLY A 75 3.55 8.82 15.44
CA GLY A 75 2.57 8.80 14.35
C GLY A 75 3.22 8.78 12.96
N PHE A 76 2.40 8.91 11.93
CA PHE A 76 2.84 8.91 10.54
C PHE A 76 2.03 9.91 9.72
N ASP A 77 2.55 10.29 8.56
CA ASP A 77 2.00 11.33 7.68
C ASP A 77 1.64 10.80 6.30
N ILE A 78 2.39 9.79 5.83
CA ILE A 78 2.33 9.27 4.46
C ILE A 78 2.13 7.75 4.50
N VAL A 79 1.20 7.24 3.70
CA VAL A 79 0.99 5.81 3.49
C VAL A 79 1.03 5.50 2.00
N CYS A 80 2.00 4.71 1.58
CA CYS A 80 2.05 4.14 0.24
C CYS A 80 1.49 2.70 0.28
N SER A 81 0.24 2.54 -0.10
CA SER A 81 -0.41 1.23 -0.25
C SER A 81 0.04 0.62 -1.56
N ASN A 82 1.19 -0.07 -1.51
CA ASN A 82 1.84 -0.61 -2.68
C ASN A 82 1.83 -2.15 -2.73
N ALA A 83 1.72 -2.84 -1.60
CA ALA A 83 1.66 -4.30 -1.57
C ALA A 83 0.65 -4.85 -2.57
N GLY A 84 1.08 -5.80 -3.39
CA GLY A 84 0.24 -6.40 -4.42
C GLY A 84 0.96 -7.49 -5.19
N VAL A 85 0.18 -8.32 -5.86
CA VAL A 85 0.65 -9.45 -6.69
C VAL A 85 0.03 -9.38 -8.08
N PHE A 86 0.69 -10.03 -9.06
CA PHE A 86 0.25 -10.03 -10.45
C PHE A 86 0.57 -11.34 -11.19
N PRO A 87 0.35 -12.53 -10.59
CA PRO A 87 0.56 -13.79 -11.29
C PRO A 87 -0.30 -13.84 -12.56
N ASN A 88 0.27 -14.41 -13.64
CA ASN A 88 -0.48 -14.65 -14.86
C ASN A 88 -1.32 -15.92 -14.71
N CYS A 89 -2.58 -15.87 -15.17
CA CYS A 89 -3.47 -17.02 -15.22
C CYS A 89 -4.45 -16.85 -16.40
N PRO A 90 -4.37 -17.70 -17.44
CA PRO A 90 -5.36 -17.68 -18.53
C PRO A 90 -6.79 -17.83 -17.99
N LEU A 91 -7.76 -17.16 -18.61
CA LEU A 91 -9.14 -17.16 -18.16
C LEU A 91 -9.73 -18.57 -18.04
N ALA A 92 -9.39 -19.47 -18.97
CA ALA A 92 -9.85 -20.87 -18.95
C ALA A 92 -9.29 -21.70 -17.79
N GLU A 93 -8.18 -21.25 -17.15
CA GLU A 93 -7.51 -21.93 -16.04
C GLU A 93 -7.74 -21.20 -14.70
N MET A 94 -8.50 -20.11 -14.73
CA MET A 94 -8.75 -19.28 -13.55
C MET A 94 -9.79 -19.96 -12.67
N THR A 95 -9.38 -20.35 -11.47
CA THR A 95 -10.27 -20.87 -10.43
C THR A 95 -10.75 -19.76 -9.51
N ASP A 96 -11.82 -20.01 -8.79
CA ASP A 96 -12.32 -19.07 -7.76
C ASP A 96 -11.22 -18.75 -6.73
N ASP A 97 -10.44 -19.74 -6.31
CA ASP A 97 -9.33 -19.52 -5.36
C ASP A 97 -8.27 -18.55 -5.89
N LYS A 98 -7.91 -18.66 -7.17
CA LYS A 98 -6.95 -17.75 -7.80
C LYS A 98 -7.50 -16.33 -7.90
N TRP A 99 -8.78 -16.21 -8.21
CA TRP A 99 -9.50 -14.94 -8.24
C TRP A 99 -9.55 -14.30 -6.85
N GLU A 100 -10.01 -15.03 -5.85
CA GLU A 100 -10.13 -14.56 -4.48
C GLU A 100 -8.77 -14.19 -3.88
N ALA A 101 -7.72 -14.98 -4.11
CA ALA A 101 -6.37 -14.66 -3.65
C ALA A 101 -5.85 -13.33 -4.21
N MET A 102 -6.13 -13.03 -5.49
CA MET A 102 -5.79 -11.76 -6.11
C MET A 102 -6.51 -10.59 -5.42
N PHE A 103 -7.82 -10.73 -5.19
CA PHE A 103 -8.62 -9.70 -4.53
C PHE A 103 -8.28 -9.54 -3.05
N ALA A 104 -8.00 -10.63 -2.35
CA ALA A 104 -7.62 -10.59 -0.94
C ALA A 104 -6.39 -9.68 -0.72
N ILE A 105 -5.37 -9.80 -1.57
CA ILE A 105 -4.14 -9.01 -1.46
C ILE A 105 -4.34 -7.60 -2.05
N ASN A 106 -4.69 -7.53 -3.33
CA ASN A 106 -4.67 -6.25 -4.06
C ASN A 106 -5.78 -5.31 -3.63
N THR A 107 -7.02 -5.81 -3.51
CA THR A 107 -8.21 -4.97 -3.25
C THR A 107 -8.53 -4.87 -1.77
N HIS A 108 -8.74 -6.02 -1.10
CA HIS A 108 -9.09 -6.03 0.32
C HIS A 108 -7.92 -5.58 1.19
N GLY A 109 -6.66 -5.90 0.79
CA GLY A 109 -5.46 -5.41 1.45
C GLY A 109 -5.37 -3.88 1.38
N THR A 110 -5.51 -3.30 0.18
CA THR A 110 -5.55 -1.84 0.03
C THR A 110 -6.65 -1.20 0.87
N PHE A 111 -7.87 -1.75 0.85
CA PHE A 111 -8.97 -1.26 1.67
C PHE A 111 -8.62 -1.24 3.17
N LYS A 112 -8.07 -2.36 3.70
CA LYS A 112 -7.68 -2.45 5.10
C LYS A 112 -6.58 -1.44 5.45
N VAL A 113 -5.53 -1.36 4.64
CA VAL A 113 -4.42 -0.41 4.83
C VAL A 113 -4.93 1.03 4.88
N VAL A 114 -5.75 1.44 3.93
CA VAL A 114 -6.27 2.82 3.88
C VAL A 114 -7.24 3.09 5.02
N GLN A 115 -8.18 2.18 5.29
CA GLN A 115 -9.18 2.37 6.32
C GLN A 115 -8.58 2.46 7.72
N GLU A 116 -7.62 1.59 8.06
CA GLU A 116 -6.99 1.58 9.37
C GLU A 116 -6.00 2.76 9.57
N ALA A 117 -5.50 3.37 8.49
CA ALA A 117 -4.70 4.59 8.58
C ALA A 117 -5.53 5.82 8.94
N PHE A 118 -6.80 5.86 8.52
CA PHE A 118 -7.63 7.04 8.57
C PHE A 118 -7.76 7.67 9.98
N PRO A 119 -8.05 6.93 11.07
CA PRO A 119 -8.16 7.52 12.41
C PRO A 119 -6.90 8.29 12.85
N TYR A 120 -5.71 7.74 12.55
CA TYR A 120 -4.43 8.34 12.87
C TYR A 120 -4.18 9.62 12.09
N LEU A 121 -4.41 9.59 10.78
CA LEU A 121 -4.22 10.73 9.90
C LEU A 121 -5.23 11.85 10.19
N LYS A 122 -6.47 11.49 10.51
CA LYS A 122 -7.53 12.42 10.91
C LYS A 122 -7.15 13.18 12.20
N GLN A 123 -6.64 12.47 13.20
CA GLN A 123 -6.19 13.09 14.46
C GLN A 123 -5.08 14.12 14.20
N ARG A 124 -4.19 13.86 13.25
CA ARG A 124 -3.10 14.78 12.85
C ARG A 124 -3.59 15.91 11.95
N ARG A 125 -4.81 15.84 11.41
CA ARG A 125 -5.36 16.75 10.40
C ARG A 125 -4.44 16.89 9.16
N TYR A 126 -3.69 15.86 8.87
CA TYR A 126 -2.76 15.78 7.75
C TYR A 126 -2.57 14.31 7.36
N GLY A 127 -2.70 14.01 6.08
CA GLY A 127 -2.43 12.68 5.56
C GLY A 127 -2.21 12.69 4.05
N ARG A 128 -1.28 11.86 3.58
CA ARG A 128 -1.03 11.63 2.17
C ARG A 128 -1.04 10.13 1.91
N ILE A 129 -2.06 9.65 1.23
CA ILE A 129 -2.18 8.25 0.86
C ILE A 129 -1.96 8.14 -0.64
N VAL A 130 -1.04 7.25 -1.03
CA VAL A 130 -0.77 6.92 -2.43
C VAL A 130 -0.99 5.43 -2.63
N ILE A 131 -1.81 5.07 -3.62
CA ILE A 131 -2.12 3.68 -3.96
C ILE A 131 -1.42 3.34 -5.27
N THR A 132 -0.64 2.27 -5.29
CA THR A 132 -0.06 1.71 -6.52
C THR A 132 -1.16 0.91 -7.24
N THR A 133 -1.85 1.58 -8.16
CA THR A 133 -2.85 0.97 -9.04
C THR A 133 -2.17 0.39 -10.30
N SER A 134 -2.75 0.50 -11.47
CA SER A 134 -2.14 0.14 -12.75
C SER A 134 -2.88 0.77 -13.91
N ILE A 135 -2.23 0.93 -15.06
CA ILE A 135 -2.92 1.19 -16.33
C ILE A 135 -3.79 -0.02 -16.73
N THR A 136 -3.39 -1.24 -16.30
CA THR A 136 -4.19 -2.45 -16.50
C THR A 136 -5.47 -2.39 -15.67
N GLY A 137 -6.59 -2.59 -16.33
CA GLY A 137 -7.93 -2.55 -15.72
C GLY A 137 -8.64 -1.20 -15.87
N SER A 138 -7.91 -0.09 -16.02
CA SER A 138 -8.53 1.22 -16.27
C SER A 138 -8.36 1.71 -17.72
N HIS A 139 -7.25 1.39 -18.37
CA HIS A 139 -6.92 1.86 -19.71
C HIS A 139 -6.60 0.70 -20.66
N THR A 140 -5.98 -0.35 -20.16
CA THR A 140 -5.55 -1.50 -20.95
C THR A 140 -5.97 -2.81 -20.30
N GLY A 141 -5.84 -3.91 -21.04
CA GLY A 141 -5.95 -5.28 -20.56
C GLY A 141 -4.86 -6.14 -21.20
N PHE A 142 -4.48 -7.21 -20.50
CA PHE A 142 -3.53 -8.19 -21.01
C PHE A 142 -4.08 -9.61 -20.84
N PRO A 143 -3.80 -10.52 -21.79
CA PRO A 143 -4.15 -11.94 -21.64
C PRO A 143 -3.57 -12.51 -20.34
N GLY A 144 -4.38 -13.28 -19.60
CA GLY A 144 -3.99 -13.90 -18.34
C GLY A 144 -4.03 -12.97 -17.11
N TRP A 145 -4.47 -11.72 -17.26
CA TRP A 145 -4.59 -10.76 -16.16
C TRP A 145 -6.02 -10.27 -15.93
N ALA A 146 -7.04 -11.08 -16.22
CA ALA A 146 -8.43 -10.68 -15.97
C ALA A 146 -8.70 -10.33 -14.50
N HIS A 147 -8.26 -11.20 -13.57
CA HIS A 147 -8.38 -10.96 -12.12
C HIS A 147 -7.52 -9.78 -11.65
N TYR A 148 -6.29 -9.63 -12.18
CA TYR A 148 -5.42 -8.51 -11.86
C TYR A 148 -6.04 -7.18 -12.32
N GLY A 149 -6.45 -7.08 -13.59
CA GLY A 149 -7.09 -5.89 -14.12
C GLY A 149 -8.35 -5.50 -13.33
N ALA A 150 -9.19 -6.48 -13.00
CA ALA A 150 -10.37 -6.26 -12.16
C ALA A 150 -10.00 -5.73 -10.77
N SER A 151 -8.97 -6.31 -10.12
CA SER A 151 -8.50 -5.87 -8.81
C SER A 151 -7.95 -4.44 -8.82
N LYS A 152 -7.23 -4.06 -9.87
CA LYS A 152 -6.67 -2.71 -10.03
C LYS A 152 -7.73 -1.67 -10.39
N ALA A 153 -8.73 -2.02 -11.18
CA ALA A 153 -9.89 -1.17 -11.42
C ALA A 153 -10.70 -0.92 -10.14
N ALA A 154 -10.86 -1.96 -9.31
CA ALA A 154 -11.52 -1.84 -8.01
C ALA A 154 -10.79 -0.88 -7.06
N GLN A 155 -9.45 -0.93 -7.01
CA GLN A 155 -8.65 0.04 -6.24
C GLN A 155 -8.91 1.48 -6.68
N GLN A 156 -9.02 1.74 -7.98
CA GLN A 156 -9.29 3.09 -8.50
C GLN A 156 -10.69 3.59 -8.16
N GLY A 157 -11.71 2.72 -8.25
CA GLY A 157 -13.05 3.04 -7.81
C GLY A 157 -13.12 3.39 -6.32
N PHE A 158 -12.51 2.55 -5.48
CA PHE A 158 -12.37 2.79 -4.04
C PHE A 158 -11.67 4.12 -3.75
N MET A 159 -10.51 4.36 -4.37
CA MET A 159 -9.72 5.57 -4.19
C MET A 159 -10.54 6.85 -4.45
N ARG A 160 -11.28 6.90 -5.56
CA ARG A 160 -12.07 8.07 -5.94
C ARG A 160 -13.14 8.41 -4.90
N SER A 161 -13.84 7.41 -4.39
CA SER A 161 -14.89 7.61 -3.37
C SER A 161 -14.27 7.97 -2.02
N ALA A 162 -13.26 7.21 -1.56
CA ALA A 162 -12.61 7.44 -0.29
C ALA A 162 -11.93 8.82 -0.21
N ALA A 163 -11.34 9.30 -1.31
CA ALA A 163 -10.71 10.62 -1.35
C ALA A 163 -11.70 11.76 -1.04
N LEU A 164 -12.94 11.66 -1.53
CA LEU A 164 -13.98 12.65 -1.27
C LEU A 164 -14.41 12.66 0.21
N GLU A 165 -14.47 11.48 0.84
CA GLU A 165 -14.87 11.35 2.24
C GLU A 165 -13.86 11.98 3.20
N VAL A 166 -12.54 11.85 2.90
CA VAL A 166 -11.46 12.28 3.82
C VAL A 166 -10.94 13.69 3.54
N ALA A 167 -11.36 14.34 2.45
CA ALA A 167 -10.81 15.62 2.01
C ALA A 167 -10.90 16.72 3.07
N ARG A 168 -12.02 16.78 3.81
CA ARG A 168 -12.25 17.78 4.87
C ARG A 168 -11.38 17.58 6.11
N ASP A 169 -10.78 16.42 6.26
CA ASP A 169 -9.87 16.09 7.36
C ASP A 169 -8.39 16.41 7.05
N GLY A 170 -8.11 17.09 5.92
CA GLY A 170 -6.76 17.43 5.48
C GLY A 170 -5.98 16.25 4.88
N ILE A 171 -6.69 15.19 4.47
CA ILE A 171 -6.11 13.97 3.91
C ILE A 171 -6.36 13.93 2.41
N THR A 172 -5.36 13.51 1.64
CA THR A 172 -5.52 13.23 0.21
C THR A 172 -5.25 11.75 -0.08
N ILE A 173 -6.02 11.18 -1.01
CA ILE A 173 -5.78 9.83 -1.53
C ILE A 173 -5.60 9.95 -3.04
N ASN A 174 -4.45 9.51 -3.55
CA ASN A 174 -4.10 9.54 -4.97
C ASN A 174 -3.63 8.17 -5.42
N GLY A 175 -3.64 7.93 -6.72
CA GLY A 175 -3.15 6.71 -7.33
C GLY A 175 -2.05 6.98 -8.33
N VAL A 176 -1.08 6.06 -8.41
CA VAL A 176 -0.12 5.99 -9.51
C VAL A 176 -0.43 4.74 -10.33
N LEU A 177 -0.27 4.86 -11.64
CA LEU A 177 -0.64 3.83 -12.61
C LEU A 177 0.59 3.43 -13.43
N PRO A 178 1.47 2.59 -12.88
CA PRO A 178 2.60 2.04 -13.62
C PRO A 178 2.16 1.20 -14.81
#